data_d4d3216c8c2216aafc7821d5c7f7522b
#
_entry.id   d4d3216c8c2216aafc7821d5c7f7522b
#
_cell.length_a   1.000
_cell.length_b   1.000
_cell.length_c   1.000
_cell.angle_alpha   90.00
_cell.angle_beta   90.00
_cell.angle_gamma   90.00
#
_symmetry.space_group_name_H-M   'P 1'
#
loop_
_entity.id
_entity.type
_entity.pdbx_description
1 polymer ?
#
loop_
_entity_poly.entity_id
_entity_poly.type
_entity_poly.pdbx_seq_one_letter_code
_entity_poly.pdbx_strand_id
1 'polypeptide(L)'
;MNSRQRVKMALNHQEPDRIPFDLGGTVLTSIHVNAYRNLRRYLGLPDKDVEIMDVFQQIAVVDEDVRQKLGCDCRNVAPRSSATFKIVVDEDSMPGYRFFHDEWGIGWRMPKDGGFYYDMFHHPFANSTSIDDIKNFPWPDPVDPARFATLKESARHVAEDLGEPVILGGLAAGFVELAAWTRGFAHFYPDLVTNLDWMTYLMDTIIDLKLAYWEVALPLVGDYADVVQEADDLAGQFGLLINPETYRKIIKPRHKKIMDFIKARTDAKIFFHSCGAIREIIPDMIEIGIDIINPVQVSAVGMESSALKRDFGKDMTFWGGLVDTQGVFTTGTPDEVREEVRRRIDDLGANGGFVAAAVHNIQANVPPENIMAMWETLQEFGTYGHGGVGQRPAEYVPAARHDKPVKVSTSPDALPAQMPTPEEAAAQADEGDFYLDLFLDMQDAIIDGQKAEAVAAAEQALADGYDAQTIISDGIVPAMTIVGEKFETAEFFLPEMMAAALAARGILELIRPRLAATHAAPAGRAVIGTVKGDLHDIGKNLV
;
A
#
# COMPACT_ATOMS: atom_id res chain seq x y z
N MET A 1 21.24 28.62 -4.72
CA MET A 1 20.44 28.04 -3.61
C MET A 1 20.99 26.67 -3.31
N ASN A 2 21.13 26.25 -2.03
CA ASN A 2 21.46 24.87 -1.72
C ASN A 2 20.20 23.99 -1.67
N SER A 3 20.39 22.66 -1.61
CA SER A 3 19.28 21.69 -1.65
C SER A 3 18.31 21.84 -0.47
N ARG A 4 18.80 22.08 0.75
CA ARG A 4 17.96 22.30 1.94
C ARG A 4 17.05 23.51 1.77
N GLN A 5 17.58 24.63 1.28
CA GLN A 5 16.79 25.84 1.01
C GLN A 5 15.73 25.60 -0.06
N ARG A 6 16.11 24.88 -1.15
CA ARG A 6 15.22 24.55 -2.26
C ARG A 6 14.03 23.72 -1.81
N VAL A 7 14.30 22.64 -1.07
CA VAL A 7 13.25 21.77 -0.56
C VAL A 7 12.37 22.53 0.45
N LYS A 8 12.96 23.27 1.40
CA LYS A 8 12.15 24.06 2.37
C LYS A 8 11.24 25.09 1.70
N MET A 9 11.67 25.74 0.63
CA MET A 9 10.80 26.63 -0.14
C MET A 9 9.64 25.86 -0.79
N ALA A 10 9.94 24.73 -1.45
CA ALA A 10 8.90 23.90 -2.05
C ALA A 10 7.88 23.40 -1.00
N LEU A 11 8.34 22.94 0.16
CA LEU A 11 7.47 22.48 1.27
C LEU A 11 6.64 23.60 1.92
N ASN A 12 7.03 24.86 1.72
CA ASN A 12 6.28 26.04 2.17
C ASN A 12 5.49 26.71 1.03
N HIS A 13 5.19 25.97 -0.04
CA HIS A 13 4.44 26.44 -1.21
C HIS A 13 5.02 27.72 -1.81
N GLN A 14 6.34 27.77 -1.91
CA GLN A 14 7.10 28.84 -2.55
C GLN A 14 7.89 28.25 -3.72
N GLU A 15 8.01 29.01 -4.79
CA GLU A 15 8.79 28.60 -5.96
C GLU A 15 10.29 28.82 -5.69
N PRO A 16 11.12 27.77 -5.64
CA PRO A 16 12.58 27.88 -5.56
C PRO A 16 13.19 28.21 -6.95
N ASP A 17 14.51 28.05 -7.11
CA ASP A 17 15.20 28.19 -8.40
C ASP A 17 14.77 27.12 -9.42
N ARG A 18 14.52 25.90 -8.95
CA ARG A 18 13.97 24.78 -9.72
C ARG A 18 13.17 23.85 -8.82
N ILE A 19 12.37 22.97 -9.40
CA ILE A 19 11.72 21.88 -8.67
C ILE A 19 12.79 21.00 -8.01
N PRO A 20 12.70 20.71 -6.70
CA PRO A 20 13.61 19.76 -6.04
C PRO A 20 13.48 18.38 -6.67
N PHE A 21 14.62 17.68 -6.81
CA PHE A 21 14.66 16.31 -7.32
C PHE A 21 15.07 15.33 -6.25
N ASP A 22 14.28 14.29 -6.08
CA ASP A 22 14.55 13.20 -5.15
C ASP A 22 14.78 11.87 -5.88
N LEU A 23 15.96 11.28 -5.63
CA LEU A 23 16.30 9.91 -5.92
C LEU A 23 17.15 9.39 -4.76
N GLY A 24 16.54 8.57 -3.90
CA GLY A 24 17.20 7.99 -2.73
C GLY A 24 17.12 8.82 -1.45
N GLY A 25 16.22 9.81 -1.39
CA GLY A 25 15.93 10.56 -0.17
C GLY A 25 15.08 9.79 0.85
N THR A 26 14.43 8.73 0.42
CA THR A 26 13.74 7.75 1.27
C THR A 26 13.85 6.36 0.65
N VAL A 27 13.49 5.31 1.40
CA VAL A 27 13.33 3.96 0.83
C VAL A 27 12.22 3.89 -0.23
N LEU A 28 11.29 4.83 -0.21
CA LEU A 28 10.08 4.88 -1.04
C LEU A 28 10.31 5.66 -2.36
N THR A 29 11.40 6.41 -2.44
CA THR A 29 11.75 7.26 -3.59
C THR A 29 13.11 6.91 -4.19
N SER A 30 13.57 5.68 -3.94
CA SER A 30 14.86 5.20 -4.41
C SER A 30 14.73 4.27 -5.64
N ILE A 31 15.65 3.38 -5.84
CA ILE A 31 15.80 2.58 -7.05
C ILE A 31 16.20 1.14 -6.72
N HIS A 32 15.58 0.15 -7.37
CA HIS A 32 15.95 -1.25 -7.24
C HIS A 32 17.40 -1.49 -7.72
N VAL A 33 18.14 -2.35 -7.00
CA VAL A 33 19.57 -2.62 -7.25
C VAL A 33 19.89 -2.99 -8.71
N ASN A 34 19.01 -3.68 -9.42
CA ASN A 34 19.21 -4.05 -10.83
C ASN A 34 19.12 -2.83 -11.76
N ALA A 35 18.09 -2.01 -11.61
CA ALA A 35 17.94 -0.77 -12.36
C ALA A 35 19.08 0.20 -12.03
N TYR A 36 19.51 0.25 -10.76
CA TYR A 36 20.63 1.08 -10.34
C TYR A 36 21.95 0.69 -10.96
N ARG A 37 22.28 -0.62 -11.03
CA ARG A 37 23.46 -1.11 -11.74
C ARG A 37 23.42 -0.73 -13.23
N ASN A 38 22.26 -0.85 -13.87
CA ASN A 38 22.08 -0.46 -15.26
C ASN A 38 22.25 1.05 -15.45
N LEU A 39 21.68 1.87 -14.55
CA LEU A 39 21.84 3.32 -14.56
C LEU A 39 23.31 3.72 -14.41
N ARG A 40 24.07 3.13 -13.46
CA ARG A 40 25.50 3.41 -13.28
C ARG A 40 26.31 3.12 -14.55
N ARG A 41 26.05 1.97 -15.22
CA ARG A 41 26.71 1.63 -16.51
C ARG A 41 26.34 2.64 -17.60
N TYR A 42 25.07 3.01 -17.70
CA TYR A 42 24.60 4.02 -18.66
C TYR A 42 25.28 5.38 -18.46
N LEU A 43 25.46 5.78 -17.21
CA LEU A 43 26.16 7.01 -16.83
C LEU A 43 27.69 6.94 -17.03
N GLY A 44 28.24 5.80 -17.43
CA GLY A 44 29.67 5.59 -17.58
C GLY A 44 30.44 5.57 -16.27
N LEU A 45 29.76 5.27 -15.14
CA LEU A 45 30.39 5.18 -13.83
C LEU A 45 31.01 3.80 -13.60
N PRO A 46 32.10 3.72 -12.79
CA PRO A 46 32.74 2.44 -12.47
C PRO A 46 31.75 1.42 -11.89
N ASP A 47 31.92 0.16 -12.26
CA ASP A 47 31.20 -0.95 -11.64
C ASP A 47 31.67 -1.14 -10.19
N LYS A 48 30.75 -1.38 -9.28
CA LYS A 48 31.03 -1.63 -7.86
C LYS A 48 29.90 -2.43 -7.22
N ASP A 49 30.17 -2.96 -6.04
CA ASP A 49 29.13 -3.55 -5.20
C ASP A 49 28.14 -2.47 -4.78
N VAL A 50 26.87 -2.74 -4.98
CA VAL A 50 25.78 -1.82 -4.60
C VAL A 50 25.35 -2.15 -3.18
N GLU A 51 25.43 -1.16 -2.30
CA GLU A 51 24.88 -1.25 -0.95
C GLU A 51 23.35 -1.27 -1.00
N ILE A 52 22.74 -2.16 -0.21
CA ILE A 52 21.29 -2.31 -0.12
C ILE A 52 20.78 -1.49 1.06
N MET A 53 19.91 -0.51 0.78
CA MET A 53 19.21 0.30 1.78
C MET A 53 18.06 -0.47 2.41
N ASP A 54 17.30 -1.18 1.57
CA ASP A 54 16.14 -1.98 1.98
C ASP A 54 16.23 -3.39 1.37
N VAL A 55 16.31 -4.39 2.26
CA VAL A 55 16.47 -5.79 1.84
C VAL A 55 15.17 -6.38 1.29
N PHE A 56 14.00 -5.91 1.76
CA PHE A 56 12.71 -6.46 1.37
C PHE A 56 12.41 -6.19 -0.10
N GLN A 57 12.57 -4.94 -0.52
CA GLN A 57 12.33 -4.47 -1.87
C GLN A 57 13.60 -4.42 -2.72
N GLN A 58 14.77 -4.84 -2.18
CA GLN A 58 16.06 -4.80 -2.86
C GLN A 58 16.43 -3.39 -3.36
N ILE A 59 16.22 -2.38 -2.52
CA ILE A 59 16.46 -0.96 -2.83
C ILE A 59 17.92 -0.60 -2.58
N ALA A 60 18.52 0.09 -3.55
CA ALA A 60 19.90 0.54 -3.49
C ALA A 60 20.08 1.82 -2.66
N VAL A 61 21.19 1.92 -1.95
CA VAL A 61 21.74 3.21 -1.55
C VAL A 61 22.25 3.93 -2.79
N VAL A 62 21.75 5.13 -3.04
CA VAL A 62 22.23 5.94 -4.17
C VAL A 62 23.54 6.62 -3.81
N ASP A 63 24.61 6.23 -4.49
CA ASP A 63 25.97 6.68 -4.23
C ASP A 63 26.18 8.17 -4.52
N GLU A 64 27.17 8.75 -3.87
CA GLU A 64 27.51 10.18 -3.98
C GLU A 64 27.83 10.61 -5.42
N ASP A 65 28.53 9.78 -6.19
CA ASP A 65 28.85 10.06 -7.61
C ASP A 65 27.60 10.15 -8.51
N VAL A 66 26.57 9.33 -8.25
CA VAL A 66 25.28 9.41 -8.95
C VAL A 66 24.49 10.62 -8.44
N ARG A 67 24.43 10.85 -7.13
CA ARG A 67 23.74 11.99 -6.52
C ARG A 67 24.22 13.32 -7.08
N GLN A 68 25.54 13.50 -7.13
CA GLN A 68 26.17 14.72 -7.66
C GLN A 68 25.91 14.87 -9.17
N LYS A 69 26.01 13.77 -9.94
CA LYS A 69 25.81 13.78 -11.38
C LYS A 69 24.37 14.14 -11.77
N LEU A 70 23.40 13.67 -10.99
CA LEU A 70 21.97 13.93 -11.22
C LEU A 70 21.43 15.13 -10.44
N GLY A 71 22.22 15.73 -9.53
CA GLY A 71 21.79 16.86 -8.72
C GLY A 71 20.61 16.51 -7.78
N CYS A 72 20.69 15.35 -7.10
CA CYS A 72 19.69 14.93 -6.12
C CYS A 72 19.70 15.88 -4.91
N ASP A 73 18.52 16.29 -4.48
CA ASP A 73 18.35 17.28 -3.42
C ASP A 73 18.07 16.68 -2.03
N CYS A 74 17.66 15.42 -1.94
CA CYS A 74 17.12 14.82 -0.72
C CYS A 74 18.00 13.68 -0.21
N ARG A 75 18.10 13.53 1.13
CA ARG A 75 18.92 12.48 1.75
C ARG A 75 18.21 11.86 2.95
N ASN A 76 18.21 10.54 2.99
CA ASN A 76 17.66 9.77 4.10
C ASN A 76 18.55 9.86 5.35
N VAL A 77 17.94 10.05 6.50
CA VAL A 77 18.52 9.88 7.82
C VAL A 77 17.62 8.95 8.61
N ALA A 78 17.97 7.68 8.66
CA ALA A 78 17.15 6.63 9.26
C ALA A 78 17.81 6.02 10.50
N PRO A 79 17.02 5.44 11.43
CA PRO A 79 17.55 4.65 12.52
C PRO A 79 18.33 3.44 11.98
N ARG A 80 19.27 2.95 12.77
CA ARG A 80 19.92 1.67 12.53
C ARG A 80 19.06 0.51 13.03
N SER A 81 19.44 -0.72 12.68
CA SER A 81 18.90 -1.92 13.33
C SER A 81 19.25 -1.93 14.83
N SER A 82 18.43 -2.61 15.63
CA SER A 82 18.76 -2.82 17.05
C SER A 82 20.06 -3.64 17.23
N ALA A 83 20.67 -3.54 18.40
CA ALA A 83 21.87 -4.32 18.71
C ALA A 83 21.60 -5.82 18.80
N THR A 84 20.36 -6.18 19.15
CA THR A 84 19.96 -7.58 19.44
C THR A 84 19.40 -8.30 18.21
N PHE A 85 19.16 -7.58 17.11
CA PHE A 85 18.56 -8.14 15.90
C PHE A 85 19.40 -7.85 14.65
N LYS A 86 19.56 -8.88 13.84
CA LYS A 86 20.18 -8.78 12.52
C LYS A 86 19.45 -9.68 11.54
N ILE A 87 19.08 -9.14 10.40
CA ILE A 87 18.55 -9.96 9.28
C ILE A 87 19.64 -10.92 8.82
N VAL A 88 19.32 -12.22 8.84
CA VAL A 88 20.16 -13.30 8.32
C VAL A 88 19.35 -14.01 7.26
N VAL A 89 19.75 -13.85 6.00
CA VAL A 89 19.12 -14.54 4.87
C VAL A 89 19.53 -16.00 4.87
N ASP A 90 18.56 -16.90 4.95
CA ASP A 90 18.75 -18.33 4.77
C ASP A 90 18.61 -18.69 3.29
N GLU A 91 19.69 -19.22 2.71
CA GLU A 91 19.76 -19.61 1.30
C GLU A 91 19.38 -21.08 1.07
N ASP A 92 19.39 -21.92 2.11
CA ASP A 92 19.45 -23.37 1.95
C ASP A 92 18.22 -24.13 2.48
N SER A 93 17.60 -23.67 3.57
CA SER A 93 16.57 -24.44 4.27
C SER A 93 15.21 -24.49 3.55
N MET A 94 14.94 -23.57 2.59
CA MET A 94 13.70 -23.57 1.81
C MET A 94 13.99 -23.82 0.32
N PRO A 95 13.59 -24.99 -0.24
CA PRO A 95 13.83 -25.28 -1.64
C PRO A 95 13.23 -24.22 -2.60
N GLY A 96 14.05 -23.68 -3.50
CA GLY A 96 13.65 -22.69 -4.49
C GLY A 96 13.55 -21.26 -3.98
N TYR A 97 13.71 -21.02 -2.68
CA TYR A 97 13.61 -19.69 -2.08
C TYR A 97 14.81 -19.38 -1.22
N ARG A 98 15.13 -18.09 -1.10
CA ARG A 98 15.86 -17.50 0.01
C ARG A 98 14.88 -16.81 0.93
N PHE A 99 15.08 -16.85 2.25
CA PHE A 99 14.13 -16.28 3.20
C PHE A 99 14.81 -15.77 4.47
N PHE A 100 14.08 -14.96 5.22
CA PHE A 100 14.48 -14.52 6.56
C PHE A 100 13.22 -14.18 7.38
N HIS A 101 13.40 -13.97 8.68
CA HIS A 101 12.40 -13.33 9.53
C HIS A 101 12.93 -11.96 9.94
N ASP A 102 12.05 -10.97 10.01
CA ASP A 102 12.38 -9.64 10.50
C ASP A 102 12.24 -9.54 12.04
N GLU A 103 12.53 -8.37 12.60
CA GLU A 103 12.44 -8.15 14.04
C GLU A 103 10.98 -8.13 14.58
N TRP A 104 9.99 -8.04 13.69
CA TRP A 104 8.56 -8.14 14.00
C TRP A 104 8.05 -9.58 13.92
N GLY A 105 8.93 -10.55 13.66
CA GLY A 105 8.59 -11.97 13.53
C GLY A 105 7.93 -12.33 12.20
N ILE A 106 7.85 -11.41 11.25
CA ILE A 106 7.27 -11.65 9.92
C ILE A 106 8.30 -12.42 9.08
N GLY A 107 7.85 -13.49 8.42
CA GLY A 107 8.68 -14.28 7.52
C GLY A 107 8.59 -13.76 6.08
N TRP A 108 9.74 -13.54 5.46
CA TRP A 108 9.91 -12.99 4.12
C TRP A 108 10.66 -13.98 3.24
N ARG A 109 10.20 -14.23 2.03
CA ARG A 109 10.86 -15.12 1.06
C ARG A 109 10.89 -14.52 -0.33
N MET A 110 11.95 -14.87 -1.09
CA MET A 110 12.10 -14.48 -2.48
C MET A 110 12.52 -15.70 -3.30
N PRO A 111 11.95 -15.95 -4.49
CA PRO A 111 12.44 -16.99 -5.40
C PRO A 111 13.92 -16.78 -5.72
N LYS A 112 14.73 -17.85 -5.71
CA LYS A 112 16.15 -17.78 -6.09
C LYS A 112 16.32 -17.39 -7.55
N ASP A 113 15.43 -17.88 -8.42
CA ASP A 113 15.42 -17.60 -9.84
C ASP A 113 14.33 -16.59 -10.19
N GLY A 114 14.74 -15.43 -10.70
CA GLY A 114 13.84 -14.39 -11.20
C GLY A 114 13.06 -13.60 -10.15
N GLY A 115 13.39 -13.73 -8.86
CA GLY A 115 12.82 -12.92 -7.80
C GLY A 115 13.40 -11.50 -7.78
N PHE A 116 12.53 -10.50 -7.60
CA PHE A 116 12.94 -9.11 -7.44
C PHE A 116 12.74 -8.60 -6.02
N TYR A 117 11.79 -9.19 -5.28
CA TYR A 117 11.35 -8.75 -3.95
C TYR A 117 11.14 -9.95 -3.04
N TYR A 118 11.14 -9.68 -1.74
CA TYR A 118 10.71 -10.65 -0.74
C TYR A 118 9.22 -10.48 -0.46
N ASP A 119 8.46 -11.57 -0.57
CA ASP A 119 7.05 -11.65 -0.22
C ASP A 119 6.86 -12.25 1.17
N MET A 120 5.81 -11.83 1.88
CA MET A 120 5.48 -12.40 3.18
C MET A 120 4.95 -13.83 3.04
N PHE A 121 5.43 -14.73 3.90
CA PHE A 121 4.94 -16.12 3.96
C PHE A 121 4.60 -16.57 5.38
N HIS A 122 5.00 -15.82 6.40
CA HIS A 122 4.71 -16.10 7.79
C HIS A 122 4.26 -14.83 8.51
N HIS A 123 3.19 -14.97 9.28
CA HIS A 123 2.57 -13.91 10.05
C HIS A 123 2.46 -14.37 11.50
N PRO A 124 3.13 -13.73 12.47
CA PRO A 124 3.23 -14.25 13.85
C PRO A 124 1.87 -14.38 14.55
N PHE A 125 0.88 -13.57 14.17
CA PHE A 125 -0.46 -13.61 14.76
C PHE A 125 -1.52 -14.28 13.87
N ALA A 126 -1.14 -14.99 12.80
CA ALA A 126 -2.10 -15.64 11.90
C ALA A 126 -3.10 -16.58 12.63
N ASN A 127 -2.64 -17.26 13.66
CA ASN A 127 -3.44 -18.20 14.44
C ASN A 127 -3.77 -17.69 15.86
N SER A 128 -3.50 -16.42 16.16
CA SER A 128 -3.78 -15.85 17.48
C SER A 128 -5.27 -15.67 17.71
N THR A 129 -5.73 -16.00 18.89
CA THR A 129 -7.14 -15.87 19.32
C THR A 129 -7.29 -15.07 20.62
N SER A 130 -6.18 -14.68 21.23
CA SER A 130 -6.18 -13.99 22.53
C SER A 130 -5.35 -12.72 22.50
N ILE A 131 -5.79 -11.70 23.21
CA ILE A 131 -5.00 -10.48 23.49
C ILE A 131 -3.71 -10.83 24.26
N ASP A 132 -3.69 -11.91 25.01
CA ASP A 132 -2.49 -12.33 25.74
C ASP A 132 -1.36 -12.78 24.80
N ASP A 133 -1.67 -13.22 23.57
CA ASP A 133 -0.66 -13.51 22.56
C ASP A 133 0.09 -12.23 22.17
N ILE A 134 -0.63 -11.10 22.05
CA ILE A 134 -0.04 -9.79 21.75
C ILE A 134 0.82 -9.29 22.92
N LYS A 135 0.32 -9.41 24.16
CA LYS A 135 1.04 -8.98 25.37
C LYS A 135 2.34 -9.72 25.60
N ASN A 136 2.36 -11.01 25.28
CA ASN A 136 3.51 -11.90 25.52
C ASN A 136 4.44 -12.00 24.31
N PHE A 137 4.13 -11.32 23.20
CA PHE A 137 4.97 -11.33 22.00
C PHE A 137 6.29 -10.58 22.27
N PRO A 138 7.43 -11.10 21.79
CA PRO A 138 8.73 -10.45 21.95
C PRO A 138 8.89 -9.28 20.98
N TRP A 139 8.18 -8.19 21.24
CA TRP A 139 8.22 -6.99 20.41
C TRP A 139 9.65 -6.44 20.28
N PRO A 140 9.98 -5.80 19.12
CA PRO A 140 11.23 -5.07 18.97
C PRO A 140 11.38 -3.98 20.04
N ASP A 141 12.58 -3.79 20.57
CA ASP A 141 12.86 -2.65 21.44
C ASP A 141 12.94 -1.35 20.60
N PRO A 142 11.97 -0.44 20.73
CA PRO A 142 11.95 0.80 19.95
C PRO A 142 13.00 1.80 20.41
N VAL A 143 13.50 1.66 21.63
CA VAL A 143 14.44 2.59 22.27
C VAL A 143 15.85 2.03 22.42
N ASP A 144 16.16 0.90 21.77
CA ASP A 144 17.53 0.35 21.75
C ASP A 144 18.53 1.42 21.32
N PRO A 145 19.55 1.74 22.15
CA PRO A 145 20.53 2.79 21.86
C PRO A 145 21.26 2.61 20.52
N ALA A 146 21.40 1.38 20.02
CA ALA A 146 22.03 1.14 18.73
C ALA A 146 21.29 1.78 17.56
N ARG A 147 19.94 1.89 17.65
CA ARG A 147 19.13 2.56 16.64
C ARG A 147 19.52 4.01 16.44
N PHE A 148 19.93 4.67 17.50
CA PHE A 148 20.20 6.11 17.55
C PHE A 148 21.68 6.46 17.48
N ALA A 149 22.58 5.48 17.46
CA ALA A 149 24.01 5.66 17.68
C ALA A 149 24.67 6.70 16.74
N THR A 150 24.17 6.87 15.52
CA THR A 150 24.70 7.84 14.53
C THR A 150 23.66 8.89 14.12
N LEU A 151 22.43 8.83 14.64
CA LEU A 151 21.31 9.60 14.12
C LEU A 151 21.56 11.11 14.17
N LYS A 152 22.01 11.62 15.33
CA LYS A 152 22.32 13.04 15.53
C LYS A 152 23.46 13.51 14.63
N GLU A 153 24.55 12.73 14.58
CA GLU A 153 25.73 13.07 13.77
C GLU A 153 25.39 13.05 12.27
N SER A 154 24.63 12.05 11.81
CA SER A 154 24.16 11.98 10.44
C SER A 154 23.27 13.16 10.09
N ALA A 155 22.30 13.53 10.95
CA ALA A 155 21.44 14.66 10.73
C ALA A 155 22.22 15.99 10.66
N ARG A 156 23.16 16.21 11.59
CA ARG A 156 24.06 17.37 11.57
C ARG A 156 24.85 17.43 10.27
N HIS A 157 25.48 16.32 9.90
CA HIS A 157 26.30 16.24 8.67
C HIS A 157 25.49 16.59 7.42
N VAL A 158 24.29 16.01 7.28
CA VAL A 158 23.39 16.29 6.15
C VAL A 158 22.97 17.76 6.12
N ALA A 159 22.58 18.32 7.26
CA ALA A 159 22.09 19.68 7.34
C ALA A 159 23.18 20.75 7.16
N GLU A 160 24.33 20.58 7.87
CA GLU A 160 25.38 21.61 7.97
C GLU A 160 26.49 21.42 6.94
N ASP A 161 27.01 20.19 6.79
CA ASP A 161 28.17 19.96 5.93
C ASP A 161 27.76 19.81 4.45
N LEU A 162 26.60 19.16 4.18
CA LEU A 162 26.11 18.96 2.81
C LEU A 162 25.11 20.03 2.37
N GLY A 163 24.42 20.70 3.29
CA GLY A 163 23.37 21.67 2.98
C GLY A 163 22.14 21.02 2.30
N GLU A 164 21.86 19.76 2.64
CA GLU A 164 20.71 18.99 2.18
C GLU A 164 19.63 18.90 3.27
N PRO A 165 18.35 18.69 2.91
CA PRO A 165 17.28 18.48 3.88
C PRO A 165 17.44 17.15 4.61
N VAL A 166 17.16 17.15 5.89
CA VAL A 166 17.12 15.95 6.72
C VAL A 166 15.73 15.35 6.69
N ILE A 167 15.62 14.18 6.07
CA ILE A 167 14.39 13.36 6.06
C ILE A 167 14.58 12.27 7.11
N LEU A 168 13.91 12.43 8.25
CA LEU A 168 14.02 11.52 9.38
C LEU A 168 13.07 10.35 9.21
N GLY A 169 13.61 9.14 9.02
CA GLY A 169 12.84 7.91 8.89
C GLY A 169 12.21 7.46 10.22
N GLY A 170 11.00 6.90 10.13
CA GLY A 170 10.28 6.31 11.25
C GLY A 170 10.76 4.91 11.65
N LEU A 171 10.11 4.34 12.64
CA LEU A 171 10.30 2.95 13.06
C LEU A 171 9.45 2.03 12.18
N ALA A 172 10.07 1.37 11.23
CA ALA A 172 9.43 0.45 10.28
C ALA A 172 8.28 1.09 9.46
N ALA A 173 7.33 0.26 8.99
CA ALA A 173 6.13 0.69 8.27
C ALA A 173 5.10 1.38 9.18
N GLY A 174 3.95 1.75 8.64
CA GLY A 174 2.83 2.28 9.40
C GLY A 174 2.20 1.27 10.35
N PHE A 175 1.37 1.72 11.26
CA PHE A 175 0.77 0.81 12.25
C PHE A 175 -0.34 -0.08 11.63
N VAL A 176 -1.03 0.41 10.59
CA VAL A 176 -2.03 -0.38 9.86
C VAL A 176 -1.32 -1.47 9.06
N GLU A 177 -0.24 -1.13 8.36
CA GLU A 177 0.57 -2.10 7.61
C GLU A 177 1.19 -3.15 8.53
N LEU A 178 1.83 -2.73 9.64
CA LEU A 178 2.42 -3.67 10.60
C LEU A 178 1.38 -4.58 11.25
N ALA A 179 0.19 -4.05 11.55
CA ALA A 179 -0.92 -4.88 12.04
C ALA A 179 -1.37 -5.88 10.96
N ALA A 180 -1.50 -5.44 9.70
CA ALA A 180 -1.85 -6.31 8.58
C ALA A 180 -0.75 -7.36 8.29
N TRP A 181 0.51 -6.99 8.37
CA TRP A 181 1.63 -7.90 8.13
C TRP A 181 1.83 -8.91 9.25
N THR A 182 1.65 -8.50 10.50
CA THR A 182 1.77 -9.41 11.65
C THR A 182 0.56 -10.33 11.79
N ARG A 183 -0.65 -9.85 11.46
CA ARG A 183 -1.89 -10.66 11.49
C ARG A 183 -2.08 -11.53 10.24
N GLY A 184 -1.53 -11.09 9.11
CA GLY A 184 -1.82 -11.60 7.77
C GLY A 184 -3.10 -10.98 7.20
N PHE A 185 -3.05 -10.56 5.93
CA PHE A 185 -4.16 -9.85 5.27
C PHE A 185 -5.48 -10.61 5.32
N ALA A 186 -5.42 -11.95 5.20
CA ALA A 186 -6.60 -12.82 5.24
C ALA A 186 -7.37 -12.76 6.58
N HIS A 187 -6.73 -12.32 7.65
CA HIS A 187 -7.33 -12.16 8.97
C HIS A 187 -7.50 -10.69 9.36
N PHE A 188 -6.55 -9.83 8.96
CA PHE A 188 -6.56 -8.42 9.32
C PHE A 188 -7.84 -7.71 8.89
N TYR A 189 -8.21 -7.82 7.60
CA TYR A 189 -9.40 -7.14 7.09
C TYR A 189 -10.70 -7.63 7.74
N PRO A 190 -10.98 -8.95 7.79
CA PRO A 190 -12.18 -9.44 8.49
C PRO A 190 -12.22 -9.03 9.97
N ASP A 191 -11.09 -9.05 10.67
CA ASP A 191 -11.03 -8.71 12.09
C ASP A 191 -11.38 -7.23 12.36
N LEU A 192 -11.25 -6.34 11.40
CA LEU A 192 -11.71 -4.95 11.52
C LEU A 192 -13.22 -4.82 11.71
N VAL A 193 -14.00 -5.84 11.31
CA VAL A 193 -15.47 -5.87 11.45
C VAL A 193 -15.93 -6.96 12.41
N THR A 194 -15.20 -8.06 12.56
CA THR A 194 -15.62 -9.22 13.36
C THR A 194 -14.89 -9.34 14.69
N ASN A 195 -13.70 -8.71 14.87
CA ASN A 195 -12.87 -8.85 16.07
C ASN A 195 -12.15 -7.53 16.41
N LEU A 196 -12.94 -6.45 16.48
CA LEU A 196 -12.42 -5.10 16.59
C LEU A 196 -11.60 -4.87 17.87
N ASP A 197 -11.98 -5.44 19.00
CA ASP A 197 -11.27 -5.27 20.27
C ASP A 197 -9.84 -5.82 20.20
N TRP A 198 -9.67 -7.00 19.60
CA TRP A 198 -8.36 -7.61 19.40
C TRP A 198 -7.52 -6.78 18.44
N MET A 199 -8.12 -6.35 17.33
CA MET A 199 -7.45 -5.57 16.28
C MET A 199 -7.02 -4.20 16.78
N THR A 200 -7.89 -3.51 17.52
CA THR A 200 -7.54 -2.21 18.10
C THR A 200 -6.45 -2.32 19.15
N TYR A 201 -6.44 -3.40 19.94
CA TYR A 201 -5.36 -3.65 20.90
C TYR A 201 -4.01 -3.87 20.20
N LEU A 202 -3.98 -4.63 19.09
CA LEU A 202 -2.78 -4.82 18.28
C LEU A 202 -2.26 -3.48 17.73
N MET A 203 -3.14 -2.70 17.07
CA MET A 203 -2.77 -1.40 16.50
C MET A 203 -2.26 -0.43 17.59
N ASP A 204 -2.93 -0.36 18.74
CA ASP A 204 -2.53 0.52 19.84
C ASP A 204 -1.16 0.10 20.43
N THR A 205 -0.88 -1.21 20.52
CA THR A 205 0.44 -1.71 20.93
C THR A 205 1.54 -1.26 19.97
N ILE A 206 1.32 -1.38 18.65
CA ILE A 206 2.28 -0.92 17.63
C ILE A 206 2.50 0.59 17.71
N ILE A 207 1.43 1.36 17.90
CA ILE A 207 1.49 2.81 18.08
C ILE A 207 2.35 3.18 19.29
N ASP A 208 2.19 2.50 20.41
CA ASP A 208 2.97 2.78 21.61
C ASP A 208 4.48 2.54 21.37
N LEU A 209 4.85 1.52 20.58
CA LEU A 209 6.24 1.30 20.15
C LEU A 209 6.74 2.45 19.26
N LYS A 210 5.94 2.90 18.29
CA LYS A 210 6.28 4.03 17.41
C LYS A 210 6.44 5.34 18.21
N LEU A 211 5.57 5.61 19.17
CA LEU A 211 5.66 6.78 20.03
C LEU A 211 6.90 6.75 20.92
N ALA A 212 7.25 5.58 21.48
CA ALA A 212 8.48 5.41 22.25
C ALA A 212 9.73 5.68 21.40
N TYR A 213 9.76 5.24 20.14
CA TYR A 213 10.81 5.59 19.19
C TYR A 213 10.91 7.11 18.97
N TRP A 214 9.78 7.77 18.67
CA TRP A 214 9.74 9.22 18.40
C TRP A 214 10.11 10.05 19.63
N GLU A 215 9.81 9.59 20.85
CA GLU A 215 10.22 10.24 22.10
C GLU A 215 11.75 10.38 22.21
N VAL A 216 12.50 9.43 21.64
CA VAL A 216 13.98 9.47 21.63
C VAL A 216 14.52 10.14 20.38
N ALA A 217 13.99 9.81 19.19
CA ALA A 217 14.54 10.27 17.92
C ALA A 217 14.39 11.78 17.72
N LEU A 218 13.22 12.35 18.02
CA LEU A 218 12.95 13.77 17.76
C LEU A 218 13.86 14.70 18.57
N PRO A 219 14.04 14.55 19.88
CA PRO A 219 14.98 15.41 20.63
C PRO A 219 16.44 15.25 20.22
N LEU A 220 16.84 14.04 19.78
CA LEU A 220 18.20 13.80 19.33
C LEU A 220 18.55 14.55 18.04
N VAL A 221 17.62 14.58 17.08
CA VAL A 221 17.79 15.26 15.80
C VAL A 221 17.56 16.76 15.96
N GLY A 222 16.60 17.15 16.79
CA GLY A 222 16.29 18.54 17.11
C GLY A 222 15.94 19.35 15.86
N ASP A 223 16.48 20.57 15.75
CA ASP A 223 16.22 21.53 14.66
C ASP A 223 16.82 21.11 13.29
N TYR A 224 17.56 20.01 13.26
CA TYR A 224 18.06 19.49 11.98
C TYR A 224 16.96 18.87 11.14
N ALA A 225 15.93 18.24 11.74
CA ALA A 225 14.85 17.61 11.02
C ALA A 225 14.05 18.62 10.17
N ASP A 226 14.01 18.42 8.87
CA ASP A 226 13.17 19.19 7.95
C ASP A 226 11.88 18.43 7.61
N VAL A 227 11.95 17.10 7.56
CA VAL A 227 10.86 16.19 7.26
C VAL A 227 10.90 14.99 8.21
N VAL A 228 9.75 14.56 8.68
CA VAL A 228 9.53 13.32 9.44
C VAL A 228 8.66 12.39 8.63
N GLN A 229 9.10 11.15 8.43
CA GLN A 229 8.42 10.18 7.59
C GLN A 229 7.56 9.22 8.42
N GLU A 230 6.28 9.10 8.05
CA GLU A 230 5.34 8.07 8.45
C GLU A 230 4.66 7.46 7.21
N ALA A 231 3.98 6.34 7.39
CA ALA A 231 3.35 5.62 6.29
C ALA A 231 2.13 4.83 6.77
N ASP A 232 1.23 4.52 5.86
CA ASP A 232 0.27 3.41 5.89
C ASP A 232 -0.43 3.29 4.52
N ASP A 233 -0.43 2.12 3.90
CA ASP A 233 -1.16 1.89 2.67
C ASP A 233 -2.65 1.66 2.95
N LEU A 234 -3.48 2.62 2.53
CA LEU A 234 -4.90 2.68 2.85
C LEU A 234 -5.81 2.44 1.63
N ALA A 235 -5.22 2.37 0.43
CA ALA A 235 -5.97 2.26 -0.81
C ALA A 235 -5.31 1.31 -1.81
N GLY A 236 -6.13 0.76 -2.69
CA GLY A 236 -5.69 0.08 -3.90
C GLY A 236 -5.80 0.97 -5.13
N GLN A 237 -5.68 0.36 -6.32
CA GLN A 237 -5.72 1.07 -7.61
C GLN A 237 -7.08 1.74 -7.86
N PHE A 238 -8.16 1.17 -7.36
CA PHE A 238 -9.53 1.57 -7.71
C PHE A 238 -10.26 2.34 -6.60
N GLY A 239 -9.79 2.31 -5.37
CA GLY A 239 -10.43 2.95 -4.21
C GLY A 239 -9.75 2.59 -2.90
N LEU A 240 -10.33 3.03 -1.80
CA LEU A 240 -9.89 2.70 -0.46
C LEU A 240 -10.05 1.20 -0.18
N LEU A 241 -9.16 0.63 0.63
CA LEU A 241 -9.25 -0.77 1.09
C LEU A 241 -10.22 -0.94 2.25
N ILE A 242 -10.44 0.13 3.01
CA ILE A 242 -11.28 0.19 4.21
C ILE A 242 -12.32 1.28 4.01
N ASN A 243 -13.56 1.02 4.45
CA ASN A 243 -14.63 2.00 4.38
C ASN A 243 -14.20 3.34 5.01
N PRO A 244 -14.46 4.49 4.35
CA PRO A 244 -14.09 5.82 4.86
C PRO A 244 -14.61 6.12 6.27
N GLU A 245 -15.79 5.61 6.63
CA GLU A 245 -16.34 5.79 7.99
C GLU A 245 -15.55 4.97 9.01
N THR A 246 -15.19 3.74 8.67
CA THR A 246 -14.31 2.88 9.49
C THR A 246 -12.93 3.53 9.64
N TYR A 247 -12.36 4.07 8.57
CA TYR A 247 -11.13 4.86 8.63
C TYR A 247 -11.27 6.02 9.63
N ARG A 248 -12.32 6.87 9.49
CA ARG A 248 -12.54 8.02 10.35
C ARG A 248 -12.80 7.66 11.81
N LYS A 249 -13.48 6.55 12.07
CA LYS A 249 -13.84 6.10 13.42
C LYS A 249 -12.69 5.39 14.13
N ILE A 250 -11.91 4.57 13.42
CA ILE A 250 -10.95 3.64 14.02
C ILE A 250 -9.49 4.01 13.72
N ILE A 251 -9.16 4.32 12.47
CA ILE A 251 -7.78 4.53 12.01
C ILE A 251 -7.34 5.99 12.20
N LYS A 252 -8.12 6.95 11.70
CA LYS A 252 -7.80 8.39 11.75
C LYS A 252 -7.46 8.90 13.16
N PRO A 253 -8.18 8.54 14.26
CA PRO A 253 -7.81 8.99 15.60
C PRO A 253 -6.43 8.47 16.05
N ARG A 254 -6.03 7.32 15.56
CA ARG A 254 -4.74 6.69 15.82
C ARG A 254 -3.61 7.36 15.05
N HIS A 255 -3.83 7.65 13.76
CA HIS A 255 -2.92 8.50 12.99
C HIS A 255 -2.77 9.86 13.68
N LYS A 256 -3.89 10.50 14.05
CA LYS A 256 -3.85 11.78 14.75
C LYS A 256 -3.01 11.74 16.02
N LYS A 257 -3.09 10.67 16.83
CA LYS A 257 -2.26 10.49 18.03
C LYS A 257 -0.77 10.57 17.71
N ILE A 258 -0.32 9.94 16.60
CA ILE A 258 1.07 9.96 16.14
C ILE A 258 1.43 11.37 15.62
N MET A 259 0.60 11.94 14.76
CA MET A 259 0.86 13.27 14.16
C MET A 259 0.92 14.37 15.22
N ASP A 260 -0.03 14.40 16.15
CA ASP A 260 -0.03 15.34 17.28
C ASP A 260 1.24 15.18 18.14
N PHE A 261 1.67 13.94 18.39
CA PHE A 261 2.88 13.67 19.16
C PHE A 261 4.13 14.23 18.48
N ILE A 262 4.26 14.03 17.17
CA ILE A 262 5.37 14.56 16.36
C ILE A 262 5.32 16.08 16.32
N LYS A 263 4.18 16.67 15.95
CA LYS A 263 3.99 18.13 15.85
C LYS A 263 4.22 18.89 17.15
N ALA A 264 3.98 18.26 18.30
CA ALA A 264 4.28 18.86 19.60
C ALA A 264 5.79 18.95 19.90
N ARG A 265 6.66 18.29 19.12
CA ARG A 265 8.09 18.14 19.40
C ARG A 265 9.00 18.69 18.31
N THR A 266 8.47 18.98 17.13
CA THR A 266 9.28 19.50 15.99
C THR A 266 8.39 20.31 15.04
N ASP A 267 9.01 21.30 14.38
CA ASP A 267 8.41 22.07 13.27
C ASP A 267 8.61 21.37 11.91
N ALA A 268 9.23 20.19 11.88
CA ALA A 268 9.43 19.42 10.67
C ALA A 268 8.09 19.07 10.01
N LYS A 269 8.09 19.04 8.68
CA LYS A 269 6.92 18.65 7.88
C LYS A 269 6.70 17.14 7.95
N ILE A 270 5.46 16.71 8.11
CA ILE A 270 5.10 15.28 8.13
C ILE A 270 4.89 14.80 6.69
N PHE A 271 5.76 13.90 6.26
CA PHE A 271 5.65 13.14 5.02
C PHE A 271 4.90 11.84 5.34
N PHE A 272 3.79 11.62 4.63
CA PHE A 272 2.99 10.42 4.79
C PHE A 272 2.92 9.64 3.48
N HIS A 273 3.39 8.39 3.52
CA HIS A 273 3.28 7.49 2.38
C HIS A 273 1.98 6.70 2.46
N SER A 274 1.23 6.70 1.36
CA SER A 274 0.07 5.84 1.16
C SER A 274 -0.17 5.65 -0.34
N CYS A 275 0.02 4.44 -0.83
CA CYS A 275 -0.25 4.08 -2.21
C CYS A 275 -1.75 4.11 -2.55
N GLY A 276 -2.07 4.20 -3.84
CA GLY A 276 -3.41 4.00 -4.36
C GLY A 276 -4.29 5.23 -4.45
N ALA A 277 -5.59 4.99 -4.56
CA ALA A 277 -6.65 5.96 -4.78
C ALA A 277 -7.10 6.62 -3.46
N ILE A 278 -6.22 7.39 -2.81
CA ILE A 278 -6.45 7.98 -1.47
C ILE A 278 -7.21 9.29 -1.49
N ARG A 279 -7.64 9.78 -2.66
CA ARG A 279 -8.23 11.12 -2.82
C ARG A 279 -9.31 11.44 -1.80
N GLU A 280 -10.17 10.48 -1.49
CA GLU A 280 -11.32 10.67 -0.61
C GLU A 280 -10.93 11.03 0.82
N ILE A 281 -9.76 10.54 1.29
CA ILE A 281 -9.27 10.78 2.66
C ILE A 281 -8.18 11.85 2.75
N ILE A 282 -7.78 12.48 1.65
CA ILE A 282 -6.82 13.61 1.69
C ILE A 282 -7.30 14.75 2.62
N PRO A 283 -8.59 15.15 2.61
CA PRO A 283 -9.08 16.14 3.59
C PRO A 283 -8.89 15.70 5.05
N ASP A 284 -9.09 14.41 5.34
CA ASP A 284 -8.86 13.83 6.67
C ASP A 284 -7.37 13.86 7.04
N MET A 285 -6.48 13.61 6.07
CA MET A 285 -5.02 13.68 6.26
C MET A 285 -4.55 15.10 6.57
N ILE A 286 -5.07 16.09 5.86
CA ILE A 286 -4.80 17.52 6.13
C ILE A 286 -5.26 17.88 7.55
N GLU A 287 -6.46 17.48 7.93
CA GLU A 287 -7.04 17.77 9.26
C GLU A 287 -6.19 17.24 10.41
N ILE A 288 -5.57 16.06 10.25
CA ILE A 288 -4.71 15.48 11.29
C ILE A 288 -3.25 15.97 11.24
N GLY A 289 -2.94 16.90 10.34
CA GLY A 289 -1.65 17.59 10.30
C GLY A 289 -0.59 16.94 9.41
N ILE A 290 -0.95 16.09 8.45
CA ILE A 290 -0.05 15.62 7.39
C ILE A 290 0.19 16.76 6.41
N ASP A 291 1.46 17.08 6.14
CA ASP A 291 1.88 18.18 5.27
C ASP A 291 2.20 17.72 3.83
N ILE A 292 2.62 16.46 3.68
CA ILE A 292 3.16 15.93 2.42
C ILE A 292 2.57 14.54 2.17
N ILE A 293 2.01 14.31 0.99
CA ILE A 293 1.64 12.97 0.53
C ILE A 293 2.65 12.41 -0.46
N ASN A 294 2.92 11.13 -0.34
CA ASN A 294 3.70 10.28 -1.23
C ASN A 294 3.09 8.87 -1.27
N PRO A 295 3.04 8.23 -2.43
CA PRO A 295 3.25 8.80 -3.74
C PRO A 295 2.05 9.61 -4.22
N VAL A 296 2.21 10.34 -5.31
CA VAL A 296 1.07 10.75 -6.14
C VAL A 296 0.88 9.65 -7.17
N GLN A 297 0.09 8.64 -6.87
CA GLN A 297 -0.10 7.47 -7.74
C GLN A 297 -1.06 7.80 -8.87
N VAL A 298 -0.54 8.49 -9.88
CA VAL A 298 -1.30 9.11 -10.98
C VAL A 298 -2.10 8.14 -11.85
N SER A 299 -1.81 6.85 -11.78
CA SER A 299 -2.57 5.78 -12.45
C SER A 299 -3.78 5.31 -11.65
N ALA A 300 -3.85 5.61 -10.34
CA ALA A 300 -4.98 5.24 -9.50
C ALA A 300 -6.21 6.14 -9.75
N VAL A 301 -7.39 5.59 -9.52
CA VAL A 301 -8.67 6.27 -9.76
C VAL A 301 -8.76 7.56 -8.92
N GLY A 302 -9.12 8.67 -9.57
CA GLY A 302 -9.27 9.97 -8.92
C GLY A 302 -7.98 10.68 -8.55
N MET A 303 -6.81 10.12 -8.88
CA MET A 303 -5.49 10.67 -8.52
C MET A 303 -4.85 11.50 -9.65
N GLU A 304 -5.66 12.13 -10.51
CA GLU A 304 -5.17 13.03 -11.55
C GLU A 304 -4.41 14.21 -10.95
N SER A 305 -3.16 14.39 -11.37
CA SER A 305 -2.23 15.37 -10.80
C SER A 305 -2.76 16.81 -10.83
N SER A 306 -3.37 17.24 -11.96
CA SER A 306 -3.95 18.58 -12.08
C SER A 306 -5.14 18.81 -11.14
N ALA A 307 -5.98 17.79 -10.95
CA ALA A 307 -7.12 17.85 -10.03
C ALA A 307 -6.66 17.89 -8.57
N LEU A 308 -5.69 17.07 -8.20
CA LEU A 308 -5.11 17.07 -6.85
C LEU A 308 -4.49 18.42 -6.52
N LYS A 309 -3.69 19.00 -7.44
CA LYS A 309 -3.07 20.30 -7.24
C LYS A 309 -4.09 21.41 -7.08
N ARG A 310 -5.14 21.42 -7.91
CA ARG A 310 -6.22 22.40 -7.82
C ARG A 310 -6.95 22.35 -6.49
N ASP A 311 -7.27 21.13 -6.03
CA ASP A 311 -8.17 20.90 -4.91
C ASP A 311 -7.46 20.95 -3.55
N PHE A 312 -6.21 20.49 -3.49
CA PHE A 312 -5.45 20.33 -2.24
C PHE A 312 -4.10 21.06 -2.21
N GLY A 313 -3.63 21.60 -3.34
CA GLY A 313 -2.28 22.15 -3.48
C GLY A 313 -1.97 23.41 -2.64
N LYS A 314 -2.92 23.93 -1.87
CA LYS A 314 -2.69 25.02 -0.89
C LYS A 314 -2.25 24.49 0.47
N ASP A 315 -2.74 23.28 0.82
CA ASP A 315 -2.61 22.70 2.15
C ASP A 315 -1.71 21.45 2.14
N MET A 316 -1.47 20.87 0.95
CA MET A 316 -0.74 19.63 0.78
C MET A 316 0.40 19.78 -0.23
N THR A 317 1.60 19.35 0.16
CA THR A 317 2.73 19.17 -0.74
C THR A 317 2.66 17.79 -1.38
N PHE A 318 2.96 17.71 -2.67
CA PHE A 318 3.01 16.49 -3.45
C PHE A 318 4.47 16.04 -3.61
N TRP A 319 4.80 14.84 -3.15
CA TRP A 319 6.14 14.28 -3.29
C TRP A 319 6.08 12.99 -4.11
N GLY A 320 6.73 12.98 -5.27
CA GLY A 320 6.59 11.92 -6.27
C GLY A 320 5.53 12.24 -7.34
N GLY A 321 5.18 11.23 -8.14
CA GLY A 321 4.17 11.41 -9.20
C GLY A 321 4.69 12.02 -10.49
N LEU A 322 6.03 12.14 -10.66
CA LEU A 322 6.63 12.70 -11.87
C LEU A 322 6.43 11.81 -13.10
N VAL A 323 6.47 10.49 -12.90
CA VAL A 323 6.24 9.48 -13.93
C VAL A 323 5.66 8.21 -13.33
N ASP A 324 4.71 7.58 -14.03
CA ASP A 324 4.04 6.36 -13.58
C ASP A 324 4.96 5.13 -13.69
N THR A 325 5.29 4.55 -12.54
CA THR A 325 6.17 3.37 -12.44
C THR A 325 5.51 2.06 -12.84
N GLN A 326 4.17 2.01 -12.89
CA GLN A 326 3.41 0.83 -13.32
C GLN A 326 3.16 0.80 -14.84
N GLY A 327 3.33 1.92 -15.52
CA GLY A 327 3.02 2.09 -16.93
C GLY A 327 4.23 2.56 -17.74
N VAL A 328 4.17 3.79 -18.20
CA VAL A 328 5.09 4.35 -19.20
C VAL A 328 6.56 4.30 -18.79
N PHE A 329 6.86 4.41 -17.50
CA PHE A 329 8.26 4.39 -17.04
C PHE A 329 8.95 3.05 -17.28
N THR A 330 8.19 1.95 -17.19
CA THR A 330 8.69 0.59 -17.37
C THR A 330 8.61 0.10 -18.82
N THR A 331 7.50 0.40 -19.50
CA THR A 331 7.18 -0.20 -20.81
C THR A 331 7.15 0.79 -21.97
N GLY A 332 7.12 2.09 -21.67
CA GLY A 332 7.11 3.15 -22.67
C GLY A 332 8.47 3.47 -23.24
N THR A 333 8.45 4.27 -24.31
CA THR A 333 9.65 4.84 -24.93
C THR A 333 10.15 6.07 -24.13
N PRO A 334 11.42 6.47 -24.30
CA PRO A 334 11.92 7.71 -23.70
C PRO A 334 11.10 8.96 -24.05
N ASP A 335 10.52 9.02 -25.26
CA ASP A 335 9.70 10.17 -25.68
C ASP A 335 8.34 10.21 -24.95
N GLU A 336 7.70 9.05 -24.75
CA GLU A 336 6.49 8.95 -23.92
C GLU A 336 6.76 9.31 -22.46
N VAL A 337 7.92 8.94 -21.93
CA VAL A 337 8.37 9.36 -20.58
C VAL A 337 8.52 10.89 -20.52
N ARG A 338 9.18 11.51 -21.53
CA ARG A 338 9.33 12.97 -21.59
C ARG A 338 7.99 13.69 -21.62
N GLU A 339 7.04 13.19 -22.41
CA GLU A 339 5.70 13.76 -22.50
C GLU A 339 4.97 13.70 -21.15
N GLU A 340 5.01 12.56 -20.48
CA GLU A 340 4.39 12.43 -19.16
C GLU A 340 5.05 13.35 -18.11
N VAL A 341 6.36 13.32 -18.01
CA VAL A 341 7.11 14.17 -17.08
C VAL A 341 6.79 15.64 -17.30
N ARG A 342 6.76 16.10 -18.57
CA ARG A 342 6.39 17.47 -18.90
C ARG A 342 4.99 17.81 -18.37
N ARG A 343 4.02 16.95 -18.60
CA ARG A 343 2.65 17.11 -18.10
C ARG A 343 2.62 17.22 -16.56
N ARG A 344 3.36 16.37 -15.84
CA ARG A 344 3.39 16.39 -14.36
C ARG A 344 4.05 17.64 -13.81
N ILE A 345 5.10 18.14 -14.46
CA ILE A 345 5.71 19.44 -14.13
C ILE A 345 4.68 20.56 -14.24
N ASP A 346 3.94 20.59 -15.34
CA ASP A 346 2.90 21.61 -15.57
C ASP A 346 1.75 21.50 -14.55
N ASP A 347 1.34 20.28 -14.21
CA ASP A 347 0.22 20.04 -13.29
C ASP A 347 0.58 20.37 -11.83
N LEU A 348 1.77 19.96 -11.36
CA LEU A 348 2.14 19.97 -9.94
C LEU A 348 3.11 21.10 -9.56
N GLY A 349 3.91 21.59 -10.51
CA GLY A 349 5.04 22.47 -10.21
C GLY A 349 4.65 23.90 -9.82
N ALA A 350 3.60 24.47 -10.40
CA ALA A 350 3.23 25.87 -10.18
C ALA A 350 2.96 26.19 -8.70
N ASN A 351 3.44 27.35 -8.24
CA ASN A 351 3.31 27.85 -6.88
C ASN A 351 4.01 26.99 -5.79
N GLY A 352 5.05 26.23 -6.15
CA GLY A 352 5.74 25.35 -5.20
C GLY A 352 4.87 24.16 -4.75
N GLY A 353 5.12 23.60 -3.57
CA GLY A 353 4.35 22.45 -3.06
C GLY A 353 4.54 21.18 -3.89
N PHE A 354 5.72 21.00 -4.52
CA PHE A 354 6.05 19.81 -5.30
C PHE A 354 7.52 19.44 -5.16
N VAL A 355 7.79 18.16 -4.89
CA VAL A 355 9.12 17.55 -4.93
C VAL A 355 9.09 16.41 -5.95
N ALA A 356 9.90 16.52 -7.00
CA ALA A 356 9.91 15.57 -8.10
C ALA A 356 10.61 14.27 -7.71
N ALA A 357 9.90 13.17 -7.85
CA ALA A 357 10.39 11.80 -7.81
C ALA A 357 9.50 10.95 -8.73
N ALA A 358 9.93 9.75 -9.12
CA ALA A 358 9.02 8.77 -9.72
C ALA A 358 7.82 8.51 -8.78
N VAL A 359 6.74 7.94 -9.29
CA VAL A 359 5.54 7.65 -8.46
C VAL A 359 5.92 6.80 -7.25
N HIS A 360 6.73 5.78 -7.44
CA HIS A 360 7.24 4.90 -6.40
C HIS A 360 8.70 4.55 -6.70
N ASN A 361 9.32 3.66 -5.94
CA ASN A 361 10.65 3.14 -6.23
C ASN A 361 10.80 2.76 -7.70
N ILE A 362 11.91 3.17 -8.30
CA ILE A 362 12.24 2.78 -9.67
C ILE A 362 12.45 1.27 -9.71
N GLN A 363 11.60 0.57 -10.48
CA GLN A 363 11.51 -0.87 -10.49
C GLN A 363 12.70 -1.53 -11.21
N ALA A 364 12.93 -2.82 -10.93
CA ALA A 364 14.07 -3.60 -11.42
C ALA A 364 14.24 -3.59 -12.95
N ASN A 365 13.15 -3.49 -13.69
CA ASN A 365 13.07 -3.60 -15.15
C ASN A 365 12.93 -2.25 -15.87
N VAL A 366 13.02 -1.12 -15.17
CA VAL A 366 13.00 0.20 -15.80
C VAL A 366 14.28 0.42 -16.59
N PRO A 367 14.19 0.73 -17.91
CA PRO A 367 15.36 1.01 -18.73
C PRO A 367 16.09 2.27 -18.28
N PRO A 368 17.42 2.32 -18.26
CA PRO A 368 18.18 3.50 -17.88
C PRO A 368 17.92 4.70 -18.80
N GLU A 369 17.57 4.48 -20.06
CA GLU A 369 17.15 5.51 -21.03
C GLU A 369 15.90 6.23 -20.56
N ASN A 370 14.93 5.52 -19.96
CA ASN A 370 13.73 6.11 -19.41
C ASN A 370 14.02 6.92 -18.15
N ILE A 371 14.93 6.42 -17.28
CA ILE A 371 15.38 7.17 -16.09
C ILE A 371 16.03 8.48 -16.52
N MET A 372 16.86 8.45 -17.55
CA MET A 372 17.52 9.65 -18.05
C MET A 372 16.54 10.58 -18.76
N ALA A 373 15.56 10.04 -19.52
CA ALA A 373 14.51 10.84 -20.13
C ALA A 373 13.69 11.61 -19.08
N MET A 374 13.35 10.96 -17.97
CA MET A 374 12.70 11.61 -16.82
C MET A 374 13.57 12.75 -16.26
N TRP A 375 14.82 12.46 -15.98
CA TRP A 375 15.75 13.43 -15.38
C TRP A 375 16.05 14.61 -16.31
N GLU A 376 16.37 14.36 -17.60
CA GLU A 376 16.67 15.39 -18.60
C GLU A 376 15.48 16.34 -18.77
N THR A 377 14.26 15.81 -18.85
CA THR A 377 13.05 16.62 -18.99
C THR A 377 12.81 17.47 -17.74
N LEU A 378 13.07 16.93 -16.54
CA LEU A 378 12.99 17.72 -15.33
C LEU A 378 14.03 18.85 -15.30
N GLN A 379 15.27 18.60 -15.77
CA GLN A 379 16.30 19.66 -15.87
C GLN A 379 15.92 20.75 -16.87
N GLU A 380 15.31 20.37 -18.00
CA GLU A 380 14.92 21.31 -19.04
C GLU A 380 13.71 22.18 -18.64
N PHE A 381 12.68 21.58 -18.04
CA PHE A 381 11.39 22.24 -17.80
C PHE A 381 11.08 22.50 -16.32
N GLY A 382 11.86 21.98 -15.40
CA GLY A 382 11.61 22.10 -13.95
C GLY A 382 12.12 23.39 -13.31
N THR A 383 12.65 24.35 -14.10
CA THR A 383 13.10 25.66 -13.58
C THR A 383 11.92 26.61 -13.44
N TYR A 384 11.94 27.47 -12.41
CA TYR A 384 10.98 28.55 -12.27
C TYR A 384 11.48 29.78 -13.02
N GLY A 385 10.58 30.50 -13.73
CA GLY A 385 10.93 31.64 -14.54
C GLY A 385 10.70 31.44 -16.05
N HIS A 386 11.38 32.19 -16.90
CA HIS A 386 11.14 32.20 -18.36
C HIS A 386 11.37 30.81 -19.00
N GLY A 387 10.32 30.22 -19.57
CA GLY A 387 10.32 28.97 -20.33
C GLY A 387 10.17 27.69 -19.48
N GLY A 388 10.07 27.82 -18.15
CA GLY A 388 9.94 26.69 -17.21
C GLY A 388 8.50 26.38 -16.78
N VAL A 389 8.35 26.11 -15.49
CA VAL A 389 7.09 25.68 -14.86
C VAL A 389 5.93 26.62 -15.21
N GLY A 390 4.80 26.04 -15.63
CA GLY A 390 3.56 26.78 -15.92
C GLY A 390 3.53 27.55 -17.23
N GLN A 391 4.58 27.45 -18.07
CA GLN A 391 4.64 28.14 -19.35
C GLN A 391 4.40 27.17 -20.53
N ARG A 392 3.13 26.74 -20.71
CA ARG A 392 2.74 25.94 -21.89
C ARG A 392 2.76 26.81 -23.17
N PRO A 393 3.30 26.30 -24.30
CA PRO A 393 2.91 26.82 -25.61
C PRO A 393 1.39 26.62 -25.78
N ALA A 394 0.72 27.60 -26.37
CA ALA A 394 -0.74 27.62 -26.55
C ALA A 394 -1.33 26.46 -27.40
N GLU A 395 -0.49 25.60 -27.96
CA GLU A 395 -0.87 24.50 -28.87
C GLU A 395 -0.78 23.09 -28.28
N TYR A 396 -0.45 22.95 -26.99
CA TYR A 396 -0.39 21.61 -26.38
C TYR A 396 -1.80 21.05 -26.14
N VAL A 397 -2.23 20.14 -26.98
CA VAL A 397 -3.41 19.28 -26.74
C VAL A 397 -2.89 18.01 -26.07
N PRO A 398 -3.27 17.70 -24.82
CA PRO A 398 -2.93 16.42 -24.18
C PRO A 398 -3.38 15.29 -25.09
N ALA A 399 -2.50 14.31 -25.36
CA ALA A 399 -2.92 13.09 -26.03
C ALA A 399 -4.10 12.49 -25.25
N ALA A 400 -5.17 12.19 -25.98
CA ALA A 400 -6.34 11.56 -25.36
C ALA A 400 -5.88 10.30 -24.63
N ARG A 401 -6.26 10.17 -23.34
CA ARG A 401 -6.01 8.96 -22.59
C ARG A 401 -6.43 7.75 -23.43
N HIS A 402 -5.53 6.82 -23.63
CA HIS A 402 -5.90 5.47 -24.01
C HIS A 402 -6.46 4.74 -22.77
N ASP A 403 -7.50 5.33 -22.19
CA ASP A 403 -8.39 4.62 -21.29
C ASP A 403 -9.18 3.62 -22.15
N LYS A 404 -8.53 2.54 -22.55
CA LYS A 404 -9.28 1.36 -22.87
C LYS A 404 -9.71 0.77 -21.54
N PRO A 405 -11.00 0.87 -21.17
CA PRO A 405 -11.49 0.06 -20.08
C PRO A 405 -11.12 -1.37 -20.45
N VAL A 406 -10.47 -2.08 -19.53
CA VAL A 406 -10.35 -3.53 -19.64
C VAL A 406 -11.80 -4.02 -19.69
N LYS A 407 -12.28 -4.35 -20.90
CA LYS A 407 -13.54 -5.03 -21.05
C LYS A 407 -13.34 -6.39 -20.40
N VAL A 408 -13.81 -6.51 -19.17
CA VAL A 408 -14.15 -7.83 -18.63
C VAL A 408 -15.20 -8.37 -19.60
N SER A 409 -14.81 -9.34 -20.41
CA SER A 409 -15.72 -10.07 -21.28
C SER A 409 -16.60 -10.92 -20.38
N THR A 410 -17.71 -10.38 -19.92
CA THR A 410 -18.84 -11.16 -19.49
C THR A 410 -19.49 -11.68 -20.76
N SER A 411 -19.21 -12.94 -21.09
CA SER A 411 -19.95 -13.63 -22.16
C SER A 411 -21.41 -13.81 -21.66
N PRO A 412 -22.42 -13.30 -22.35
CA PRO A 412 -23.81 -13.38 -21.89
C PRO A 412 -24.43 -14.80 -21.97
N ASP A 413 -23.67 -15.79 -22.44
CA ASP A 413 -24.21 -17.11 -22.84
C ASP A 413 -24.05 -18.21 -21.78
N ALA A 414 -23.80 -17.90 -20.51
CA ALA A 414 -23.65 -18.91 -19.47
C ALA A 414 -24.46 -18.64 -18.19
N LEU A 415 -25.64 -18.06 -18.30
CA LEU A 415 -26.61 -18.10 -17.21
C LEU A 415 -27.53 -19.30 -17.42
N PRO A 416 -27.68 -20.21 -16.44
CA PRO A 416 -28.71 -21.24 -16.48
C PRO A 416 -30.09 -20.58 -16.38
N ALA A 417 -31.09 -21.28 -16.93
CA ALA A 417 -32.46 -20.87 -17.08
C ALA A 417 -33.07 -20.22 -15.82
N GLN A 418 -33.85 -19.20 -16.07
CA GLN A 418 -34.74 -18.43 -15.20
C GLN A 418 -35.00 -19.03 -13.81
N MET A 419 -34.56 -18.32 -12.79
CA MET A 419 -35.02 -18.55 -11.42
C MET A 419 -36.51 -18.20 -11.31
N PRO A 420 -37.32 -18.95 -10.53
CA PRO A 420 -38.70 -18.59 -10.26
C PRO A 420 -38.76 -17.21 -9.57
N THR A 421 -39.80 -16.44 -9.93
CA THR A 421 -40.06 -15.17 -9.27
C THR A 421 -40.49 -15.38 -7.81
N PRO A 422 -40.31 -14.39 -6.92
CA PRO A 422 -40.74 -14.48 -5.52
C PRO A 422 -42.24 -14.84 -5.36
N GLU A 423 -43.09 -14.57 -6.37
CA GLU A 423 -44.52 -14.93 -6.37
C GLU A 423 -44.76 -16.41 -6.68
N GLU A 424 -43.90 -17.05 -7.45
CA GLU A 424 -44.01 -18.50 -7.75
C GLU A 424 -43.49 -19.36 -6.58
N ALA A 425 -42.56 -18.83 -5.76
CA ALA A 425 -42.12 -19.47 -4.53
C ALA A 425 -43.14 -19.37 -3.39
N ALA A 426 -43.97 -18.33 -3.35
CA ALA A 426 -45.01 -18.12 -2.32
C ALA A 426 -46.23 -19.04 -2.45
N ALA A 427 -46.38 -19.79 -3.55
CA ALA A 427 -47.53 -20.65 -3.79
C ALA A 427 -47.44 -22.08 -3.21
N GLN A 428 -46.35 -22.42 -2.51
CA GLN A 428 -46.14 -23.74 -1.86
C GLN A 428 -46.04 -23.65 -0.32
N ALA A 429 -46.74 -22.71 0.30
CA ALA A 429 -46.69 -22.45 1.73
C ALA A 429 -47.61 -23.41 2.52
N ASP A 430 -46.97 -24.38 3.21
CA ASP A 430 -47.37 -24.85 4.55
C ASP A 430 -46.19 -25.61 5.29
N GLU A 431 -45.12 -25.94 4.58
CA GLU A 431 -43.81 -26.31 5.16
C GLU A 431 -42.75 -25.23 4.89
N GLY A 432 -43.13 -24.14 4.26
CA GLY A 432 -42.25 -23.12 3.67
C GLY A 432 -41.73 -22.06 4.62
N ASP A 433 -42.41 -21.74 5.71
CA ASP A 433 -42.00 -20.64 6.58
C ASP A 433 -40.68 -20.97 7.30
N PHE A 434 -40.55 -22.18 7.85
CA PHE A 434 -39.31 -22.57 8.57
C PHE A 434 -38.10 -22.76 7.63
N TYR A 435 -38.33 -23.25 6.41
CA TYR A 435 -37.31 -23.37 5.37
C TYR A 435 -36.78 -22.00 4.97
N LEU A 436 -37.66 -21.07 4.70
CA LEU A 436 -37.31 -19.72 4.26
C LEU A 436 -36.54 -18.96 5.34
N ASP A 437 -37.01 -19.05 6.59
CA ASP A 437 -36.34 -18.40 7.73
C ASP A 437 -34.93 -18.94 7.96
N LEU A 438 -34.71 -20.28 7.92
CA LEU A 438 -33.40 -20.89 8.13
C LEU A 438 -32.36 -20.48 7.06
N PHE A 439 -32.74 -20.43 5.80
CA PHE A 439 -31.84 -20.03 4.72
C PHE A 439 -31.63 -18.52 4.68
N LEU A 440 -32.60 -17.71 5.07
CA LEU A 440 -32.43 -16.27 5.25
C LEU A 440 -31.48 -15.98 6.43
N ASP A 441 -31.65 -16.64 7.56
CA ASP A 441 -30.72 -16.52 8.71
C ASP A 441 -29.29 -16.92 8.32
N MET A 442 -29.13 -17.97 7.51
CA MET A 442 -27.83 -18.37 6.96
C MET A 442 -27.24 -17.30 6.04
N GLN A 443 -28.06 -16.73 5.14
CA GLN A 443 -27.62 -15.67 4.23
C GLN A 443 -27.23 -14.42 5.00
N ASP A 444 -28.02 -13.99 5.97
CA ASP A 444 -27.74 -12.82 6.80
C ASP A 444 -26.43 -13.03 7.60
N ALA A 445 -26.25 -14.21 8.20
CA ALA A 445 -25.01 -14.55 8.90
C ALA A 445 -23.77 -14.54 7.99
N ILE A 446 -23.91 -14.98 6.72
CA ILE A 446 -22.83 -14.87 5.71
C ILE A 446 -22.54 -13.41 5.39
N ILE A 447 -23.59 -12.62 5.06
CA ILE A 447 -23.45 -11.20 4.67
C ILE A 447 -22.79 -10.40 5.80
N ASP A 448 -23.18 -10.66 7.05
CA ASP A 448 -22.63 -10.00 8.24
C ASP A 448 -21.26 -10.56 8.69
N GLY A 449 -20.73 -11.59 7.98
CA GLY A 449 -19.44 -12.18 8.28
C GLY A 449 -19.41 -13.01 9.57
N GLN A 450 -20.58 -13.43 10.09
CA GLN A 450 -20.76 -14.16 11.35
C GLN A 450 -20.53 -15.66 11.12
N LYS A 451 -19.25 -16.06 10.97
CA LYS A 451 -18.88 -17.43 10.59
C LYS A 451 -19.50 -18.51 11.49
N ALA A 452 -19.52 -18.30 12.81
CA ALA A 452 -20.04 -19.32 13.73
C ALA A 452 -21.55 -19.53 13.56
N GLU A 453 -22.31 -18.47 13.35
CA GLU A 453 -23.75 -18.48 13.14
C GLU A 453 -24.09 -19.07 11.78
N ALA A 454 -23.35 -18.68 10.72
CA ALA A 454 -23.50 -19.22 9.38
C ALA A 454 -23.27 -20.76 9.35
N VAL A 455 -22.24 -21.24 10.04
CA VAL A 455 -21.94 -22.68 10.16
C VAL A 455 -23.04 -23.40 10.97
N ALA A 456 -23.50 -22.80 12.08
CA ALA A 456 -24.58 -23.38 12.88
C ALA A 456 -25.91 -23.50 12.10
N ALA A 457 -26.26 -22.50 11.29
CA ALA A 457 -27.43 -22.56 10.41
C ALA A 457 -27.28 -23.67 9.35
N ALA A 458 -26.08 -23.87 8.80
CA ALA A 458 -25.81 -24.96 7.87
C ALA A 458 -25.85 -26.35 8.54
N GLU A 459 -25.37 -26.48 9.79
CA GLU A 459 -25.51 -27.70 10.60
C GLU A 459 -26.97 -28.05 10.85
N GLN A 460 -27.81 -27.03 11.16
CA GLN A 460 -29.25 -27.20 11.34
C GLN A 460 -29.91 -27.64 10.03
N ALA A 461 -29.60 -27.01 8.91
CA ALA A 461 -30.12 -27.41 7.59
C ALA A 461 -29.78 -28.87 7.27
N LEU A 462 -28.56 -29.32 7.57
CA LEU A 462 -28.15 -30.72 7.40
C LEU A 462 -28.91 -31.68 8.34
N ALA A 463 -29.24 -31.23 9.55
CA ALA A 463 -30.00 -32.03 10.53
C ALA A 463 -31.47 -32.15 10.12
N ASP A 464 -32.03 -31.13 9.50
CA ASP A 464 -33.41 -31.10 8.96
C ASP A 464 -33.54 -31.85 7.63
N GLY A 465 -32.42 -32.38 7.10
CA GLY A 465 -32.42 -33.28 5.94
C GLY A 465 -32.17 -32.62 4.61
N TYR A 466 -31.83 -31.31 4.58
CA TYR A 466 -31.43 -30.63 3.35
C TYR A 466 -30.07 -31.13 2.88
N ASP A 467 -29.90 -31.26 1.59
CA ASP A 467 -28.65 -31.73 1.02
C ASP A 467 -27.60 -30.59 0.87
N ALA A 468 -26.36 -30.97 0.66
CA ALA A 468 -25.27 -30.02 0.54
C ALA A 468 -25.39 -29.08 -0.69
N GLN A 469 -26.07 -29.53 -1.75
CA GLN A 469 -26.29 -28.72 -2.94
C GLN A 469 -27.31 -27.63 -2.67
N THR A 470 -28.38 -27.92 -1.94
CA THR A 470 -29.39 -26.96 -1.49
C THR A 470 -28.77 -25.87 -0.60
N ILE A 471 -27.87 -26.24 0.32
CA ILE A 471 -27.13 -25.28 1.16
C ILE A 471 -26.28 -24.32 0.29
N ILE A 472 -25.69 -24.82 -0.78
CA ILE A 472 -24.94 -23.98 -1.71
C ILE A 472 -25.89 -23.06 -2.49
N SER A 473 -26.92 -23.62 -3.15
CA SER A 473 -27.78 -22.87 -4.08
C SER A 473 -28.66 -21.83 -3.38
N ASP A 474 -29.16 -22.15 -2.18
CA ASP A 474 -30.19 -21.35 -1.50
C ASP A 474 -29.63 -20.57 -0.30
N GLY A 475 -28.48 -20.97 0.23
CA GLY A 475 -27.75 -20.28 1.30
C GLY A 475 -26.57 -19.45 0.77
N ILE A 476 -25.52 -20.14 0.28
CA ILE A 476 -24.23 -19.48 0.00
C ILE A 476 -24.31 -18.57 -1.24
N VAL A 477 -24.86 -19.07 -2.35
CA VAL A 477 -24.85 -18.33 -3.63
C VAL A 477 -25.64 -17.02 -3.56
N PRO A 478 -26.88 -16.98 -3.02
CA PRO A 478 -27.62 -15.73 -2.88
C PRO A 478 -26.90 -14.72 -1.97
N ALA A 479 -26.39 -15.16 -0.83
CA ALA A 479 -25.63 -14.31 0.09
C ALA A 479 -24.41 -13.68 -0.58
N MET A 480 -23.60 -14.49 -1.26
CA MET A 480 -22.39 -14.00 -1.94
C MET A 480 -22.70 -13.12 -3.16
N THR A 481 -23.87 -13.30 -3.79
CA THR A 481 -24.34 -12.39 -4.84
C THR A 481 -24.62 -10.99 -4.26
N ILE A 482 -25.35 -10.92 -3.14
CA ILE A 482 -25.61 -9.66 -2.42
C ILE A 482 -24.29 -8.99 -1.99
N VAL A 483 -23.36 -9.77 -1.44
CA VAL A 483 -22.03 -9.27 -1.06
C VAL A 483 -21.29 -8.68 -2.26
N GLY A 484 -21.35 -9.32 -3.43
CA GLY A 484 -20.76 -8.82 -4.68
C GLY A 484 -21.39 -7.50 -5.13
N GLU A 485 -22.72 -7.40 -5.12
CA GLU A 485 -23.45 -6.16 -5.47
C GLU A 485 -23.10 -5.01 -4.51
N LYS A 486 -23.05 -5.27 -3.21
CA LYS A 486 -22.67 -4.28 -2.19
C LYS A 486 -21.20 -3.83 -2.37
N PHE A 487 -20.31 -4.71 -2.79
CA PHE A 487 -18.93 -4.37 -3.08
C PHE A 487 -18.82 -3.52 -4.37
N GLU A 488 -19.55 -3.85 -5.43
CA GLU A 488 -19.58 -3.05 -6.67
C GLU A 488 -20.14 -1.65 -6.46
N THR A 489 -21.12 -1.50 -5.57
CA THR A 489 -21.75 -0.21 -5.24
C THR A 489 -20.97 0.59 -4.18
N ALA A 490 -19.83 0.09 -3.71
CA ALA A 490 -19.03 0.66 -2.64
C ALA A 490 -19.79 0.81 -1.30
N GLU A 491 -20.80 -0.02 -1.06
CA GLU A 491 -21.43 -0.20 0.25
C GLU A 491 -20.55 -1.09 1.14
N PHE A 492 -19.98 -2.18 0.55
CA PHE A 492 -18.97 -3.03 1.19
C PHE A 492 -17.58 -2.68 0.66
N PHE A 493 -16.61 -2.83 1.55
CA PHE A 493 -15.19 -2.75 1.27
C PHE A 493 -14.51 -4.10 1.52
N LEU A 494 -13.19 -4.13 1.44
CA LEU A 494 -12.44 -5.38 1.60
C LEU A 494 -12.71 -6.11 2.93
N PRO A 495 -12.81 -5.43 4.09
CA PRO A 495 -13.13 -6.08 5.35
C PRO A 495 -14.44 -6.86 5.35
N GLU A 496 -15.53 -6.24 4.92
CA GLU A 496 -16.86 -6.83 4.91
C GLU A 496 -16.93 -8.01 3.92
N MET A 497 -16.42 -7.80 2.70
CA MET A 497 -16.37 -8.85 1.68
C MET A 497 -15.57 -10.08 2.13
N MET A 498 -14.43 -9.87 2.78
CA MET A 498 -13.59 -10.96 3.27
C MET A 498 -14.20 -11.68 4.47
N ALA A 499 -14.88 -10.97 5.36
CA ALA A 499 -15.60 -11.59 6.48
C ALA A 499 -16.72 -12.51 5.98
N ALA A 500 -17.51 -12.03 5.01
CA ALA A 500 -18.56 -12.84 4.36
C ALA A 500 -17.97 -14.07 3.66
N ALA A 501 -16.89 -13.92 2.91
CA ALA A 501 -16.18 -15.03 2.26
C ALA A 501 -15.66 -16.08 3.25
N LEU A 502 -15.17 -15.67 4.43
CA LEU A 502 -14.73 -16.58 5.49
C LEU A 502 -15.92 -17.32 6.13
N ALA A 503 -17.09 -16.68 6.27
CA ALA A 503 -18.30 -17.31 6.75
C ALA A 503 -18.79 -18.39 5.76
N ALA A 504 -18.91 -18.04 4.48
CA ALA A 504 -19.25 -18.98 3.40
C ALA A 504 -18.26 -20.16 3.33
N ARG A 505 -16.96 -19.90 3.44
CA ARG A 505 -15.93 -20.95 3.47
C ARG A 505 -16.11 -21.90 4.64
N GLY A 506 -16.50 -21.42 5.82
CA GLY A 506 -16.80 -22.26 6.97
C GLY A 506 -17.90 -23.29 6.66
N ILE A 507 -18.95 -22.87 5.98
CA ILE A 507 -20.03 -23.77 5.53
C ILE A 507 -19.49 -24.77 4.49
N LEU A 508 -18.72 -24.31 3.51
CA LEU A 508 -18.14 -25.21 2.49
C LEU A 508 -17.23 -26.27 3.09
N GLU A 509 -16.45 -25.93 4.11
CA GLU A 509 -15.62 -26.89 4.84
C GLU A 509 -16.46 -27.95 5.55
N LEU A 510 -17.61 -27.57 6.14
CA LEU A 510 -18.57 -28.48 6.78
C LEU A 510 -19.21 -29.46 5.77
N ILE A 511 -19.67 -28.97 4.61
CA ILE A 511 -20.43 -29.77 3.64
C ILE A 511 -19.54 -30.54 2.64
N ARG A 512 -18.26 -30.21 2.52
CA ARG A 512 -17.30 -30.85 1.59
C ARG A 512 -17.29 -32.38 1.64
N PRO A 513 -17.28 -33.07 2.82
CA PRO A 513 -17.32 -34.53 2.86
C PRO A 513 -18.59 -35.13 2.25
N ARG A 514 -19.73 -34.44 2.36
CA ARG A 514 -21.01 -34.88 1.82
C ARG A 514 -21.08 -34.69 0.31
N LEU A 515 -20.55 -33.56 -0.21
CA LEU A 515 -20.41 -33.32 -1.65
C LEU A 515 -19.51 -34.37 -2.32
N ALA A 516 -18.42 -34.77 -1.68
CA ALA A 516 -17.54 -35.82 -2.20
C ALA A 516 -18.23 -37.20 -2.27
N ALA A 517 -19.22 -37.47 -1.41
CA ALA A 517 -19.97 -38.73 -1.38
C ALA A 517 -21.06 -38.81 -2.47
N THR A 518 -21.54 -37.70 -3.01
CA THR A 518 -22.62 -37.69 -4.01
C THR A 518 -22.16 -38.04 -5.42
N HIS A 519 -20.85 -38.21 -5.68
CA HIS A 519 -20.27 -38.47 -7.01
C HIS A 519 -20.75 -37.52 -8.11
N ALA A 520 -21.22 -36.32 -7.76
CA ALA A 520 -21.62 -35.32 -8.73
C ALA A 520 -20.46 -34.99 -9.67
N ALA A 521 -20.71 -35.00 -10.98
CA ALA A 521 -19.69 -34.62 -11.95
C ALA A 521 -19.32 -33.14 -11.70
N PRO A 522 -18.01 -32.79 -11.66
CA PRO A 522 -17.60 -31.41 -11.48
C PRO A 522 -18.15 -30.56 -12.62
N ALA A 523 -18.76 -29.41 -12.30
CA ALA A 523 -19.32 -28.47 -13.27
C ALA A 523 -18.25 -27.91 -14.24
N GLY A 524 -16.98 -27.97 -13.87
CA GLY A 524 -15.85 -27.52 -14.67
C GLY A 524 -14.54 -27.54 -13.90
N ARG A 525 -13.49 -27.02 -14.54
CA ARG A 525 -12.18 -26.77 -13.91
C ARG A 525 -11.86 -25.29 -14.04
N ALA A 526 -11.67 -24.60 -12.93
CA ALA A 526 -11.14 -23.25 -12.89
C ALA A 526 -9.64 -23.28 -12.59
N VAL A 527 -8.86 -22.45 -13.28
CA VAL A 527 -7.44 -22.23 -13.00
C VAL A 527 -7.29 -20.76 -12.67
N ILE A 528 -6.85 -20.48 -11.46
CA ILE A 528 -6.59 -19.13 -10.98
C ILE A 528 -5.09 -19.00 -10.74
N GLY A 529 -4.49 -17.94 -11.30
CA GLY A 529 -3.07 -17.68 -11.16
C GLY A 529 -2.78 -16.19 -11.15
N THR A 530 -1.69 -15.81 -10.47
CA THR A 530 -1.14 -14.46 -10.54
C THR A 530 -0.28 -14.32 -11.78
N VAL A 531 -0.41 -13.21 -12.50
CA VAL A 531 0.42 -12.94 -13.68
C VAL A 531 1.87 -12.73 -13.22
N LYS A 532 2.84 -13.27 -14.00
CA LYS A 532 4.25 -13.13 -13.67
C LYS A 532 4.66 -11.66 -13.56
N GLY A 533 5.11 -11.27 -12.38
CA GLY A 533 5.51 -9.90 -12.05
C GLY A 533 4.42 -9.07 -11.34
N ASP A 534 3.24 -9.64 -11.11
CA ASP A 534 2.21 -9.02 -10.26
C ASP A 534 2.43 -9.45 -8.80
N LEU A 535 2.47 -8.46 -7.90
CA LEU A 535 2.64 -8.66 -6.45
C LEU A 535 1.29 -8.82 -5.71
N HIS A 536 0.17 -8.62 -6.40
CA HIS A 536 -1.16 -8.61 -5.82
C HIS A 536 -1.77 -10.02 -5.74
N ASP A 537 -1.37 -10.78 -4.73
CA ASP A 537 -1.85 -12.15 -4.48
C ASP A 537 -3.20 -12.22 -3.73
N ILE A 538 -3.72 -11.11 -3.26
CA ILE A 538 -4.92 -11.08 -2.40
C ILE A 538 -6.11 -11.73 -3.10
N GLY A 539 -6.41 -11.36 -4.34
CA GLY A 539 -7.53 -11.93 -5.11
C GLY A 539 -7.40 -13.43 -5.34
N LYS A 540 -6.20 -13.93 -5.67
CA LYS A 540 -5.95 -15.37 -5.86
C LYS A 540 -6.11 -16.17 -4.57
N ASN A 541 -5.69 -15.60 -3.44
CA ASN A 541 -5.71 -16.29 -2.16
C ASN A 541 -7.10 -16.26 -1.50
N LEU A 542 -8.02 -15.41 -1.99
CA LEU A 542 -9.41 -15.34 -1.55
C LEU A 542 -10.29 -16.40 -2.23
N VAL A 543 -9.98 -16.83 -3.43
CA VAL A 543 -10.70 -17.84 -4.21
C VAL A 543 -10.09 -19.23 -3.97
#